data_8361205aff41598563387bdec8163b0e
#
_entry.id   8361205aff41598563387bdec8163b0e
#
_cell.length_a   1.000
_cell.length_b   1.000
_cell.length_c   1.000
_cell.angle_alpha   90.00
_cell.angle_beta   90.00
_cell.angle_gamma   90.00
#
_symmetry.space_group_name_H-M   'P 1'
#
loop_
_entity.id
_entity.type
_entity.pdbx_description
1 polymer ?
#
loop_
_entity_poly.entity_id
_entity_poly.type
_entity_poly.pdbx_seq_one_letter_code
_entity_poly.pdbx_strand_id
1 'polypeptide(L)'
;MHHLLILAAALAAPSASSVDNAAIEADVAAVIRAEHLPGLAMAVVENGQVVHRHAEGTRGDGGRIDEDTLFKIASNSKAMTAALLARLVQQGRLHWDDPVQRHLPGFRMHDAWVGEQMQVRDLLIHNSGLGLGAGDLMLWPEPNAFTRADIIAGLAHLKPVSSFRSRYAYDNLMYVVAGEVAAAAGGKPYDQLMREQVFEPLGMTRCQVGTWSVKRVGNVAQPHAWRGDRNEVVNADAAISPDLPSMAAGGIRCSLRDMTRWMQVLLDPALVPDWLGSEQRRTLWTLHMPMPLGERQRRWDNAHFYGYGYGWRVSDMDGQWKVAHTGTLSGMYSSLALLPDRRVGVVMLINGEGEDARAALMQAMLKRFTAPGDTRPAMEYLAELKADQAAQAASGHQRPATAAAQPARGDDLPRWQGRYSDPWLGPASLCPGKDGLRFSVERSPRLHGAVLQLQERWLLRWDTLGDDAQAWLQPGEGPAPTLDLRAIDPDIDFSYDFQDLHFTRTGDCPGGDRQRR
;
A
#
# COMPACT_ATOMS: atom_id res chain seq x y z
N MET A 1 21.06 38.71 57.80
CA MET A 1 21.75 38.73 56.48
C MET A 1 21.18 37.55 55.67
N HIS A 2 20.25 37.86 54.77
CA HIS A 2 19.62 36.84 53.89
C HIS A 2 20.29 36.93 52.53
N HIS A 3 20.99 35.87 52.13
CA HIS A 3 21.52 35.76 50.78
C HIS A 3 20.44 35.23 49.85
N LEU A 4 19.98 36.05 48.92
CA LEU A 4 19.13 35.67 47.81
C LEU A 4 20.02 35.02 46.74
N LEU A 5 19.84 33.74 46.51
CA LEU A 5 20.41 33.03 45.36
C LEU A 5 19.49 33.25 44.15
N ILE A 6 19.94 34.05 43.19
CA ILE A 6 19.29 34.24 41.87
C ILE A 6 19.76 33.06 41.00
N LEU A 7 18.84 32.12 40.72
CA LEU A 7 19.03 31.08 39.74
C LEU A 7 18.82 31.70 38.34
N ALA A 8 19.90 31.92 37.61
CA ALA A 8 19.84 32.34 36.21
C ALA A 8 19.48 31.10 35.36
N ALA A 9 18.26 31.02 34.87
CA ALA A 9 17.89 30.05 33.84
C ALA A 9 18.60 30.44 32.54
N ALA A 10 19.63 29.71 32.15
CA ALA A 10 20.23 29.83 30.85
C ALA A 10 19.22 29.36 29.78
N LEU A 11 18.65 30.28 29.04
CA LEU A 11 17.93 30.00 27.79
C LEU A 11 18.96 29.39 26.83
N ALA A 12 18.92 28.08 26.63
CA ALA A 12 19.69 27.41 25.59
C ALA A 12 19.26 28.02 24.23
N ALA A 13 20.17 28.67 23.56
CA ALA A 13 19.96 29.10 22.17
C ALA A 13 19.61 27.85 21.33
N PRO A 14 18.65 27.96 20.38
CA PRO A 14 18.37 26.85 19.48
C PRO A 14 19.67 26.49 18.75
N SER A 15 20.09 25.22 18.88
CA SER A 15 21.21 24.71 18.10
C SER A 15 20.88 24.91 16.62
N ALA A 16 21.80 25.51 15.86
CA ALA A 16 21.67 25.62 14.41
C ALA A 16 21.32 24.22 13.86
N SER A 17 20.31 24.16 12.95
CA SER A 17 19.95 22.90 12.27
C SER A 17 21.20 22.30 11.63
N SER A 18 21.42 20.98 11.85
CA SER A 18 22.53 20.26 11.25
C SER A 18 22.37 20.04 9.75
N VAL A 19 21.24 20.50 9.17
CA VAL A 19 20.80 20.19 7.81
C VAL A 19 21.16 21.32 6.85
N ASP A 20 21.89 20.95 5.79
CA ASP A 20 22.12 21.83 4.64
C ASP A 20 20.87 21.84 3.73
N ASN A 21 20.00 22.85 3.93
CA ASN A 21 18.78 23.02 3.16
C ASN A 21 19.05 23.24 1.66
N ALA A 22 20.15 23.87 1.29
CA ALA A 22 20.49 24.09 -0.12
C ALA A 22 20.83 22.78 -0.83
N ALA A 23 21.54 21.88 -0.14
CA ALA A 23 21.83 20.56 -0.66
C ALA A 23 20.58 19.68 -0.76
N ILE A 24 19.63 19.78 0.19
CA ILE A 24 18.34 19.10 0.09
C ILE A 24 17.54 19.59 -1.12
N GLU A 25 17.41 20.90 -1.31
CA GLU A 25 16.70 21.48 -2.45
C GLU A 25 17.33 21.06 -3.78
N ALA A 26 18.66 21.01 -3.86
CA ALA A 26 19.37 20.53 -5.04
C ALA A 26 19.04 19.05 -5.36
N ASP A 27 19.04 18.16 -4.36
CA ASP A 27 18.66 16.77 -4.49
C ASP A 27 17.21 16.61 -4.96
N VAL A 28 16.28 17.30 -4.32
CA VAL A 28 14.85 17.26 -4.65
C VAL A 28 14.62 17.71 -6.09
N ALA A 29 15.16 18.88 -6.46
CA ALA A 29 15.00 19.43 -7.80
C ALA A 29 15.63 18.53 -8.88
N ALA A 30 16.78 17.89 -8.60
CA ALA A 30 17.42 16.96 -9.54
C ALA A 30 16.57 15.71 -9.76
N VAL A 31 16.05 15.11 -8.69
CA VAL A 31 15.23 13.89 -8.78
C VAL A 31 13.87 14.16 -9.42
N ILE A 32 13.18 15.29 -9.09
CA ILE A 32 11.93 15.69 -9.75
C ILE A 32 12.11 15.74 -11.27
N ARG A 33 13.19 16.37 -11.73
CA ARG A 33 13.48 16.47 -13.17
C ARG A 33 13.81 15.11 -13.80
N ALA A 34 14.66 14.31 -13.14
CA ALA A 34 15.11 13.02 -13.67
C ALA A 34 13.97 11.99 -13.78
N GLU A 35 13.05 11.99 -12.82
CA GLU A 35 11.92 11.06 -12.75
C GLU A 35 10.61 11.67 -13.27
N HIS A 36 10.65 12.87 -13.87
CA HIS A 36 9.48 13.55 -14.43
C HIS A 36 8.29 13.65 -13.46
N LEU A 37 8.56 13.87 -12.15
CA LEU A 37 7.49 13.88 -11.17
C LEU A 37 6.55 15.06 -11.39
N PRO A 38 5.22 14.86 -11.45
CA PRO A 38 4.26 15.96 -11.60
C PRO A 38 4.17 16.81 -10.36
N GLY A 39 4.44 16.23 -9.19
CA GLY A 39 4.48 16.94 -7.94
C GLY A 39 4.99 16.12 -6.76
N LEU A 40 5.58 16.83 -5.81
CA LEU A 40 6.16 16.28 -4.59
C LEU A 40 5.94 17.25 -3.42
N ALA A 41 5.63 16.68 -2.25
CA ALA A 41 5.64 17.38 -0.97
C ALA A 41 6.47 16.59 0.05
N MET A 42 7.41 17.25 0.74
CA MET A 42 8.34 16.63 1.68
C MET A 42 8.56 17.50 2.92
N ALA A 43 8.75 16.87 4.07
CA ALA A 43 9.20 17.55 5.28
C ALA A 43 10.23 16.72 6.05
N VAL A 44 11.14 17.43 6.70
CA VAL A 44 12.11 16.87 7.64
C VAL A 44 11.88 17.51 9.02
N VAL A 45 11.77 16.65 10.02
CA VAL A 45 11.67 17.04 11.44
C VAL A 45 12.93 16.61 12.16
N GLU A 46 13.51 17.49 12.95
CA GLU A 46 14.61 17.22 13.87
C GLU A 46 14.30 17.82 15.24
N ASN A 47 14.39 17.05 16.31
CA ASN A 47 14.11 17.48 17.68
C ASN A 47 12.74 18.16 17.86
N GLY A 48 11.70 17.64 17.19
CA GLY A 48 10.34 18.16 17.22
C GLY A 48 10.10 19.40 16.35
N GLN A 49 11.16 19.99 15.76
CA GLN A 49 11.06 21.15 14.88
C GLN A 49 11.10 20.72 13.42
N VAL A 50 10.33 21.41 12.57
CA VAL A 50 10.44 21.23 11.12
C VAL A 50 11.63 22.02 10.63
N VAL A 51 12.66 21.31 10.18
CA VAL A 51 13.92 21.92 9.72
C VAL A 51 13.97 22.09 8.21
N HIS A 52 13.11 21.37 7.47
CA HIS A 52 12.95 21.52 6.03
C HIS A 52 11.52 21.24 5.60
N ARG A 53 11.03 22.00 4.60
CA ARG A 53 9.77 21.76 3.88
C ARG A 53 9.95 22.07 2.41
N HIS A 54 9.37 21.22 1.58
CA HIS A 54 9.29 21.40 0.13
C HIS A 54 7.90 21.02 -0.35
N ALA A 55 7.28 21.81 -1.22
CA ALA A 55 6.02 21.48 -1.88
C ALA A 55 6.00 22.12 -3.26
N GLU A 56 6.00 21.30 -4.30
CA GLU A 56 6.14 21.74 -5.69
C GLU A 56 5.31 20.88 -6.64
N GLY A 57 4.88 21.48 -7.75
CA GLY A 57 4.25 20.79 -8.86
C GLY A 57 2.76 21.04 -9.00
N THR A 58 2.08 20.19 -9.78
CA THR A 58 0.65 20.29 -10.11
C THR A 58 -0.18 19.22 -9.40
N ARG A 59 -1.39 19.59 -9.01
CA ARG A 59 -2.38 18.64 -8.49
C ARG A 59 -3.07 17.82 -9.58
N GLY A 60 -2.99 18.25 -10.85
CA GLY A 60 -3.71 17.63 -11.98
C GLY A 60 -5.08 18.25 -12.28
N ASP A 61 -5.53 19.20 -11.47
CA ASP A 61 -6.78 19.98 -11.65
C ASP A 61 -6.52 21.44 -12.05
N GLY A 62 -5.30 21.77 -12.46
CA GLY A 62 -4.82 23.13 -12.76
C GLY A 62 -4.29 23.88 -11.54
N GLY A 63 -4.43 23.32 -10.32
CA GLY A 63 -3.88 23.90 -9.09
C GLY A 63 -2.46 23.44 -8.79
N ARG A 64 -1.76 24.19 -7.94
CA ARG A 64 -0.43 23.85 -7.45
C ARG A 64 -0.50 23.02 -6.18
N ILE A 65 0.51 22.19 -5.96
CA ILE A 65 0.75 21.50 -4.70
C ILE A 65 1.27 22.50 -3.66
N ASP A 66 0.76 22.38 -2.45
CA ASP A 66 1.18 23.08 -1.24
C ASP A 66 1.17 22.14 -0.01
N GLU A 67 1.50 22.66 1.17
CA GLU A 67 1.55 21.88 2.41
C GLU A 67 0.18 21.32 2.83
N ASP A 68 -0.92 21.89 2.37
CA ASP A 68 -2.30 21.49 2.69
C ASP A 68 -2.93 20.61 1.61
N THR A 69 -2.21 20.34 0.51
CA THR A 69 -2.66 19.44 -0.54
C THR A 69 -2.81 18.00 -0.01
N LEU A 70 -3.98 17.40 -0.25
CA LEU A 70 -4.27 16.03 0.17
C LEU A 70 -3.72 15.01 -0.84
N PHE A 71 -2.95 14.05 -0.34
CA PHE A 71 -2.46 12.90 -1.10
C PHE A 71 -3.05 11.60 -0.56
N LYS A 72 -3.23 10.58 -1.39
CA LYS A 72 -3.43 9.20 -0.94
C LYS A 72 -2.12 8.74 -0.27
N ILE A 73 -2.17 8.45 1.03
CA ILE A 73 -0.96 7.97 1.74
C ILE A 73 -0.78 6.46 1.61
N ALA A 74 -1.72 5.80 0.94
CA ALA A 74 -1.68 4.35 0.68
C ALA A 74 -1.34 3.55 1.96
N SER A 75 -0.42 2.60 1.90
CA SER A 75 -0.10 1.72 3.03
C SER A 75 0.50 2.40 4.26
N ASN A 76 0.83 3.70 4.23
CA ASN A 76 1.09 4.46 5.46
C ASN A 76 -0.17 4.54 6.35
N SER A 77 -1.36 4.26 5.82
CA SER A 77 -2.61 4.08 6.57
C SER A 77 -2.52 2.96 7.61
N LYS A 78 -1.74 1.90 7.34
CA LYS A 78 -1.57 0.76 8.25
C LYS A 78 -1.01 1.15 9.61
N ALA A 79 -0.07 2.09 9.63
CA ALA A 79 0.49 2.63 10.86
C ALA A 79 -0.57 3.35 11.71
N MET A 80 -1.48 4.10 11.05
CA MET A 80 -2.58 4.79 11.71
C MET A 80 -3.66 3.81 12.19
N THR A 81 -3.95 2.76 11.42
CA THR A 81 -4.85 1.66 11.81
C THR A 81 -4.32 0.93 13.05
N ALA A 82 -3.02 0.61 13.08
CA ALA A 82 -2.38 0.00 14.24
C ALA A 82 -2.41 0.92 15.47
N ALA A 83 -2.22 2.23 15.29
CA ALA A 83 -2.34 3.21 16.36
C ALA A 83 -3.78 3.35 16.88
N LEU A 84 -4.79 3.29 16.01
CA LEU A 84 -6.20 3.23 16.41
C LEU A 84 -6.46 2.00 17.30
N LEU A 85 -6.02 0.81 16.88
CA LEU A 85 -6.15 -0.40 17.70
C LEU A 85 -5.40 -0.27 19.03
N ALA A 86 -4.19 0.30 19.04
CA ALA A 86 -3.42 0.56 20.25
C ALA A 86 -4.16 1.52 21.21
N ARG A 87 -4.89 2.52 20.68
CA ARG A 87 -5.77 3.38 21.48
C ARG A 87 -6.91 2.59 22.13
N LEU A 88 -7.53 1.69 21.36
CA LEU A 88 -8.61 0.84 21.89
C LEU A 88 -8.07 -0.16 22.93
N VAL A 89 -6.86 -0.69 22.76
CA VAL A 89 -6.18 -1.52 23.78
C VAL A 89 -5.93 -0.70 25.05
N GLN A 90 -5.38 0.50 24.93
CA GLN A 90 -5.13 1.39 26.07
C GLN A 90 -6.43 1.74 26.83
N GLN A 91 -7.55 1.80 26.15
CA GLN A 91 -8.89 2.03 26.72
C GLN A 91 -9.53 0.76 27.31
N GLY A 92 -8.86 -0.40 27.24
CA GLY A 92 -9.39 -1.69 27.69
C GLY A 92 -10.57 -2.23 26.87
N ARG A 93 -10.73 -1.76 25.63
CA ARG A 93 -11.84 -2.17 24.73
C ARG A 93 -11.51 -3.42 23.93
N LEU A 94 -10.24 -3.75 23.75
CA LEU A 94 -9.73 -4.99 23.18
C LEU A 94 -8.35 -5.30 23.76
N HIS A 95 -7.85 -6.54 23.53
CA HIS A 95 -6.49 -6.95 23.83
C HIS A 95 -5.79 -7.45 22.57
N TRP A 96 -4.47 -7.32 22.51
CA TRP A 96 -3.69 -7.77 21.35
C TRP A 96 -3.79 -9.28 21.08
N ASP A 97 -4.03 -10.06 22.13
CA ASP A 97 -4.19 -11.52 22.08
C ASP A 97 -5.65 -11.99 22.06
N ASP A 98 -6.63 -11.07 21.98
CA ASP A 98 -8.02 -11.46 21.74
C ASP A 98 -8.12 -12.27 20.43
N PRO A 99 -8.80 -13.42 20.42
CA PRO A 99 -9.15 -14.08 19.18
C PRO A 99 -9.97 -13.14 18.28
N VAL A 100 -9.66 -13.10 16.97
CA VAL A 100 -10.41 -12.26 16.00
C VAL A 100 -11.91 -12.57 16.06
N GLN A 101 -12.28 -13.84 16.22
CA GLN A 101 -13.67 -14.31 16.31
C GLN A 101 -14.43 -13.75 17.52
N ARG A 102 -13.76 -13.26 18.56
CA ARG A 102 -14.40 -12.56 19.67
C ARG A 102 -15.10 -11.27 19.22
N HIS A 103 -14.48 -10.57 18.29
CA HIS A 103 -14.97 -9.30 17.73
C HIS A 103 -15.76 -9.50 16.44
N LEU A 104 -15.40 -10.52 15.64
CA LEU A 104 -16.00 -10.88 14.38
C LEU A 104 -16.37 -12.38 14.37
N PRO A 105 -17.53 -12.78 14.95
CA PRO A 105 -17.90 -14.21 15.08
C PRO A 105 -17.99 -14.96 13.75
N GLY A 106 -18.22 -14.25 12.64
CA GLY A 106 -18.24 -14.80 11.28
C GLY A 106 -16.87 -14.99 10.63
N PHE A 107 -15.78 -14.51 11.24
CA PHE A 107 -14.44 -14.65 10.68
C PHE A 107 -14.02 -16.11 10.52
N ARG A 108 -13.53 -16.46 9.33
CA ARG A 108 -13.04 -17.81 8.99
C ARG A 108 -11.81 -17.68 8.09
N MET A 109 -10.86 -18.61 8.27
CA MET A 109 -9.76 -18.84 7.35
C MET A 109 -9.98 -20.19 6.65
N HIS A 110 -9.24 -20.47 5.59
CA HIS A 110 -9.30 -21.74 4.87
C HIS A 110 -9.08 -22.94 5.81
N ASP A 111 -8.09 -22.83 6.69
CA ASP A 111 -7.91 -23.76 7.82
C ASP A 111 -8.71 -23.25 9.01
N ALA A 112 -9.68 -24.04 9.48
CA ALA A 112 -10.56 -23.69 10.59
C ALA A 112 -9.77 -23.43 11.88
N TRP A 113 -8.72 -24.23 12.15
CA TRP A 113 -7.86 -24.06 13.32
C TRP A 113 -7.14 -22.70 13.27
N VAL A 114 -6.61 -22.30 12.11
CA VAL A 114 -5.99 -20.98 11.94
C VAL A 114 -7.01 -19.86 12.23
N GLY A 115 -8.24 -20.00 11.72
CA GLY A 115 -9.31 -19.04 11.99
C GLY A 115 -9.64 -18.89 13.48
N GLU A 116 -9.60 -19.99 14.25
CA GLU A 116 -9.83 -20.00 15.70
C GLU A 116 -8.66 -19.43 16.50
N GLN A 117 -7.41 -19.67 16.03
CA GLN A 117 -6.19 -19.25 16.73
C GLN A 117 -5.71 -17.85 16.35
N MET A 118 -6.26 -17.24 15.30
CA MET A 118 -5.85 -15.91 14.84
C MET A 118 -6.25 -14.83 15.86
N GLN A 119 -5.27 -14.06 16.28
CA GLN A 119 -5.41 -13.00 17.27
C GLN A 119 -5.36 -11.62 16.58
N VAL A 120 -5.83 -10.58 17.25
CA VAL A 120 -5.80 -9.20 16.74
C VAL A 120 -4.40 -8.79 16.28
N ARG A 121 -3.37 -9.16 17.05
CA ARG A 121 -1.97 -8.87 16.69
C ARG A 121 -1.51 -9.51 15.37
N ASP A 122 -2.03 -10.70 15.05
CA ASP A 122 -1.64 -11.40 13.81
C ASP A 122 -2.13 -10.66 12.56
N LEU A 123 -3.23 -9.91 12.66
CA LEU A 123 -3.75 -9.09 11.57
C LEU A 123 -2.79 -7.98 11.12
N LEU A 124 -1.84 -7.60 11.98
CA LEU A 124 -1.00 -6.42 11.79
C LEU A 124 0.42 -6.74 11.31
N ILE A 125 0.84 -8.00 11.29
CA ILE A 125 2.24 -8.38 11.11
C ILE A 125 2.50 -9.29 9.90
N HIS A 126 1.47 -9.50 9.05
CA HIS A 126 1.63 -10.25 7.79
C HIS A 126 2.14 -11.70 7.95
N ASN A 127 1.59 -12.41 8.93
CA ASN A 127 1.97 -13.79 9.28
C ASN A 127 0.82 -14.80 9.13
N SER A 128 -0.22 -14.45 8.37
CA SER A 128 -1.45 -15.23 8.20
C SER A 128 -1.24 -16.63 7.62
N GLY A 129 -0.13 -16.84 6.89
CA GLY A 129 0.13 -18.04 6.11
C GLY A 129 -0.31 -17.93 4.65
N LEU A 130 -1.09 -16.89 4.31
CA LEU A 130 -1.48 -16.59 2.93
C LEU A 130 -0.27 -16.12 2.10
N GLY A 131 -0.42 -16.14 0.78
CA GLY A 131 0.57 -15.63 -0.16
C GLY A 131 0.69 -14.10 -0.13
N LEU A 132 1.74 -13.59 -0.75
CA LEU A 132 1.93 -12.15 -0.96
C LEU A 132 0.76 -11.60 -1.79
N GLY A 133 0.00 -10.65 -1.26
CA GLY A 133 -1.14 -10.02 -1.93
C GLY A 133 -2.36 -10.94 -2.10
N ALA A 134 -2.44 -12.07 -1.41
CA ALA A 134 -3.54 -13.01 -1.55
C ALA A 134 -4.91 -12.33 -1.39
N GLY A 135 -5.78 -12.50 -2.40
CA GLY A 135 -7.11 -11.92 -2.45
C GLY A 135 -7.19 -10.43 -2.80
N ASP A 136 -6.07 -9.75 -3.06
CA ASP A 136 -6.05 -8.32 -3.39
C ASP A 136 -6.90 -7.95 -4.62
N LEU A 137 -7.24 -8.90 -5.50
CA LEU A 137 -8.19 -8.69 -6.60
C LEU A 137 -9.62 -8.33 -6.13
N MET A 138 -9.96 -8.52 -4.85
CA MET A 138 -11.17 -7.98 -4.23
C MET A 138 -11.03 -6.49 -3.83
N LEU A 139 -9.80 -5.97 -3.77
CA LEU A 139 -9.51 -4.57 -3.47
C LEU A 139 -9.24 -3.77 -4.75
N TRP A 140 -8.49 -4.34 -5.68
CA TRP A 140 -8.02 -3.71 -6.92
C TRP A 140 -8.18 -4.66 -8.12
N PRO A 141 -8.33 -4.14 -9.35
CA PRO A 141 -8.43 -2.73 -9.71
C PRO A 141 -9.79 -2.12 -9.34
N GLU A 142 -9.79 -0.87 -8.93
CA GLU A 142 -11.02 -0.08 -8.75
C GLU A 142 -11.51 0.50 -10.10
N PRO A 143 -12.85 0.67 -10.30
CA PRO A 143 -13.93 0.28 -9.39
C PRO A 143 -14.22 -1.22 -9.41
N ASN A 144 -14.63 -1.75 -8.26
CA ASN A 144 -15.15 -3.12 -8.13
C ASN A 144 -16.36 -3.12 -7.16
N ALA A 145 -17.06 -4.27 -7.06
CA ALA A 145 -18.29 -4.39 -6.28
C ALA A 145 -18.12 -5.24 -5.00
N PHE A 146 -16.91 -5.35 -4.48
CA PHE A 146 -16.66 -6.08 -3.24
C PHE A 146 -16.88 -5.20 -2.02
N THR A 147 -17.55 -5.77 -1.02
CA THR A 147 -17.71 -5.18 0.30
C THR A 147 -16.69 -5.76 1.28
N ARG A 148 -16.50 -5.11 2.43
CA ARG A 148 -15.66 -5.68 3.51
C ARG A 148 -16.17 -7.04 3.98
N ALA A 149 -17.49 -7.25 4.00
CA ALA A 149 -18.09 -8.54 4.33
C ALA A 149 -17.75 -9.63 3.31
N ASP A 150 -17.74 -9.31 2.01
CA ASP A 150 -17.32 -10.23 0.95
C ASP A 150 -15.84 -10.61 1.11
N ILE A 151 -15.00 -9.63 1.40
CA ILE A 151 -13.55 -9.84 1.59
C ILE A 151 -13.31 -10.78 2.78
N ILE A 152 -13.96 -10.53 3.92
CA ILE A 152 -13.84 -11.38 5.11
C ILE A 152 -14.35 -12.79 4.83
N ALA A 153 -15.47 -12.94 4.10
CA ALA A 153 -15.97 -14.26 3.69
C ALA A 153 -15.03 -14.96 2.71
N GLY A 154 -14.40 -14.21 1.80
CA GLY A 154 -13.44 -14.72 0.81
C GLY A 154 -12.21 -15.38 1.42
N LEU A 155 -11.78 -14.94 2.62
CA LEU A 155 -10.62 -15.51 3.33
C LEU A 155 -10.75 -17.02 3.60
N ALA A 156 -11.96 -17.53 3.76
CA ALA A 156 -12.21 -18.98 3.92
C ALA A 156 -11.85 -19.80 2.68
N HIS A 157 -11.67 -19.17 1.53
CA HIS A 157 -11.39 -19.84 0.25
C HIS A 157 -9.93 -19.66 -0.20
N LEU A 158 -9.19 -18.70 0.38
CA LEU A 158 -7.78 -18.46 0.05
C LEU A 158 -6.89 -19.50 0.73
N LYS A 159 -6.19 -20.30 -0.07
CA LYS A 159 -5.33 -21.38 0.43
C LYS A 159 -4.02 -20.82 0.97
N PRO A 160 -3.54 -21.30 2.13
CA PRO A 160 -2.25 -20.88 2.65
C PRO A 160 -1.11 -21.45 1.79
N VAL A 161 -0.03 -20.67 1.66
CA VAL A 161 1.23 -21.08 1.00
C VAL A 161 2.33 -21.40 2.02
N SER A 162 2.06 -21.14 3.30
CA SER A 162 2.95 -21.45 4.43
C SER A 162 2.15 -21.70 5.70
N SER A 163 2.81 -22.25 6.71
CA SER A 163 2.18 -22.41 8.02
C SER A 163 1.90 -21.06 8.67
N PHE A 164 0.80 -20.97 9.39
CA PHE A 164 0.44 -19.80 10.20
C PHE A 164 1.60 -19.39 11.12
N ARG A 165 1.89 -18.10 11.20
CA ARG A 165 2.97 -17.48 12.00
C ARG A 165 4.40 -17.89 11.62
N SER A 166 4.62 -18.59 10.50
CA SER A 166 5.94 -19.13 10.17
C SER A 166 6.83 -18.16 9.38
N ARG A 167 6.22 -17.29 8.56
CA ARG A 167 6.96 -16.34 7.72
C ARG A 167 6.13 -15.12 7.37
N TYR A 168 6.83 -14.06 7.00
CA TYR A 168 6.24 -12.83 6.47
C TYR A 168 5.75 -13.02 5.03
N ALA A 169 4.51 -12.60 4.77
CA ALA A 169 3.96 -12.39 3.43
C ALA A 169 2.95 -11.24 3.50
N TYR A 170 3.24 -10.13 2.81
CA TYR A 170 2.43 -8.91 2.89
C TYR A 170 1.00 -9.17 2.44
N ASP A 171 0.02 -8.81 3.27
CA ASP A 171 -1.38 -9.14 3.11
C ASP A 171 -2.26 -7.94 3.49
N ASN A 172 -2.94 -7.36 2.50
CA ASN A 172 -3.82 -6.21 2.70
C ASN A 172 -5.15 -6.59 3.34
N LEU A 173 -5.65 -7.81 3.07
CA LEU A 173 -6.96 -8.25 3.57
C LEU A 173 -6.97 -8.35 5.09
N MET A 174 -5.84 -8.71 5.73
CA MET A 174 -5.75 -8.73 7.19
C MET A 174 -5.95 -7.33 7.80
N TYR A 175 -5.56 -6.27 7.12
CA TYR A 175 -5.84 -4.91 7.56
C TYR A 175 -7.30 -4.49 7.34
N VAL A 176 -7.99 -5.04 6.34
CA VAL A 176 -9.46 -4.89 6.22
C VAL A 176 -10.13 -5.52 7.44
N VAL A 177 -9.74 -6.74 7.81
CA VAL A 177 -10.22 -7.41 9.04
C VAL A 177 -9.90 -6.57 10.29
N ALA A 178 -8.68 -6.03 10.40
CA ALA A 178 -8.26 -5.17 11.52
C ALA A 178 -9.13 -3.92 11.64
N GLY A 179 -9.54 -3.31 10.53
CA GLY A 179 -10.49 -2.19 10.50
C GLY A 179 -11.87 -2.57 11.04
N GLU A 180 -12.39 -3.73 10.67
CA GLU A 180 -13.68 -4.23 11.17
C GLU A 180 -13.61 -4.67 12.65
N VAL A 181 -12.46 -5.24 13.10
CA VAL A 181 -12.20 -5.48 14.53
C VAL A 181 -12.19 -4.17 15.31
N ALA A 182 -11.54 -3.12 14.79
CA ALA A 182 -11.55 -1.80 15.41
C ALA A 182 -12.97 -1.23 15.51
N ALA A 183 -13.78 -1.37 14.45
CA ALA A 183 -15.17 -0.93 14.44
C ALA A 183 -16.02 -1.68 15.46
N ALA A 184 -15.91 -3.01 15.54
CA ALA A 184 -16.63 -3.85 16.48
C ALA A 184 -16.24 -3.53 17.94
N ALA A 185 -14.95 -3.47 18.27
CA ALA A 185 -14.45 -3.13 19.60
C ALA A 185 -14.74 -1.67 19.96
N GLY A 186 -14.64 -0.77 18.99
CA GLY A 186 -14.90 0.67 19.13
C GLY A 186 -16.38 1.03 19.19
N GLY A 187 -17.30 0.16 18.73
CA GLY A 187 -18.75 0.41 18.70
C GLY A 187 -19.17 1.53 17.74
N LYS A 188 -18.32 1.87 16.77
CA LYS A 188 -18.53 2.92 15.76
C LYS A 188 -17.85 2.51 14.45
N PRO A 189 -18.27 3.05 13.29
CA PRO A 189 -17.57 2.83 12.02
C PRO A 189 -16.08 3.21 12.11
N TYR A 190 -15.24 2.47 11.39
CA TYR A 190 -13.79 2.67 11.37
C TYR A 190 -13.38 4.12 11.06
N ASP A 191 -13.99 4.73 10.06
CA ASP A 191 -13.69 6.12 9.65
C ASP A 191 -14.01 7.13 10.75
N GLN A 192 -15.10 6.92 11.50
CA GLN A 192 -15.45 7.75 12.64
C GLN A 192 -14.43 7.57 13.78
N LEU A 193 -14.06 6.31 14.08
CA LEU A 193 -13.04 6.04 15.10
C LEU A 193 -11.68 6.63 14.73
N MET A 194 -11.28 6.53 13.48
CA MET A 194 -10.02 7.11 12.99
C MET A 194 -10.00 8.62 13.19
N ARG A 195 -11.10 9.32 12.87
CA ARG A 195 -11.22 10.76 13.14
C ARG A 195 -11.13 11.08 14.63
N GLU A 196 -11.96 10.44 15.45
CA GLU A 196 -12.08 10.75 16.89
C GLU A 196 -10.87 10.32 17.74
N GLN A 197 -10.21 9.21 17.38
CA GLN A 197 -9.14 8.63 18.18
C GLN A 197 -7.74 8.98 17.69
N VAL A 198 -7.60 9.37 16.40
CA VAL A 198 -6.30 9.65 15.78
C VAL A 198 -6.24 11.08 15.26
N PHE A 199 -7.08 11.47 14.29
CA PHE A 199 -6.90 12.76 13.62
C PHE A 199 -7.16 13.95 14.53
N GLU A 200 -8.32 14.00 15.19
CA GLU A 200 -8.73 15.12 16.05
C GLU A 200 -7.79 15.33 17.24
N PRO A 201 -7.43 14.28 18.03
CA PRO A 201 -6.53 14.47 19.16
C PRO A 201 -5.13 14.95 18.76
N LEU A 202 -4.69 14.60 17.55
CA LEU A 202 -3.38 15.01 17.04
C LEU A 202 -3.42 16.35 16.30
N GLY A 203 -4.60 16.91 16.04
CA GLY A 203 -4.74 18.14 15.26
C GLY A 203 -4.50 17.94 13.76
N MET A 204 -4.73 16.74 13.23
CA MET A 204 -4.61 16.39 11.79
C MET A 204 -5.91 16.75 11.06
N THR A 205 -6.11 18.03 10.82
CA THR A 205 -7.40 18.61 10.44
C THR A 205 -7.79 18.40 8.98
N ARG A 206 -6.82 18.08 8.13
CA ARG A 206 -7.03 17.87 6.69
C ARG A 206 -7.22 16.40 6.32
N CYS A 207 -6.71 15.44 7.11
CA CYS A 207 -6.81 14.02 6.81
C CYS A 207 -8.26 13.58 6.58
N GLN A 208 -8.48 12.74 5.57
CA GLN A 208 -9.79 12.20 5.17
C GLN A 208 -9.75 10.68 5.13
N VAL A 209 -10.86 10.07 5.53
CA VAL A 209 -11.12 8.63 5.46
C VAL A 209 -12.62 8.37 5.36
N GLY A 210 -13.03 7.28 4.72
CA GLY A 210 -14.44 6.98 4.45
C GLY A 210 -15.03 7.85 3.33
N THR A 211 -16.33 8.10 3.39
CA THR A 211 -17.03 8.91 2.38
C THR A 211 -16.89 10.41 2.65
N TRP A 212 -16.41 11.17 1.67
CA TRP A 212 -16.28 12.62 1.75
C TRP A 212 -16.36 13.29 0.38
N SER A 213 -16.70 14.58 0.35
CA SER A 213 -16.82 15.35 -0.88
C SER A 213 -15.46 15.96 -1.26
N VAL A 214 -14.85 15.47 -2.35
CA VAL A 214 -13.60 16.00 -2.92
C VAL A 214 -13.76 17.50 -3.23
N LYS A 215 -14.87 17.90 -3.84
CA LYS A 215 -15.14 19.31 -4.18
C LYS A 215 -15.23 20.21 -2.94
N ARG A 216 -15.89 19.76 -1.87
CA ARG A 216 -16.06 20.57 -0.64
C ARG A 216 -14.75 20.71 0.14
N VAL A 217 -13.98 19.63 0.23
CA VAL A 217 -12.69 19.63 0.93
C VAL A 217 -11.65 20.40 0.11
N GLY A 218 -11.63 20.21 -1.20
CA GLY A 218 -10.71 20.88 -2.13
C GLY A 218 -9.24 20.54 -1.89
N ASN A 219 -8.38 21.13 -2.72
CA ASN A 219 -6.91 20.99 -2.63
C ASN A 219 -6.46 19.53 -2.55
N VAL A 220 -6.82 18.73 -3.56
CA VAL A 220 -6.60 17.29 -3.63
C VAL A 220 -5.75 16.95 -4.84
N ALA A 221 -4.59 16.32 -4.61
CA ALA A 221 -3.73 15.83 -5.68
C ALA A 221 -4.37 14.62 -6.38
N GLN A 222 -4.36 14.64 -7.70
CA GLN A 222 -4.79 13.53 -8.53
C GLN A 222 -3.60 12.62 -8.86
N PRO A 223 -3.81 11.30 -8.97
CA PRO A 223 -2.75 10.36 -9.36
C PRO A 223 -2.34 10.59 -10.82
N HIS A 224 -1.05 10.47 -11.11
CA HIS A 224 -0.53 10.60 -12.49
C HIS A 224 0.33 9.38 -12.86
N ALA A 225 0.32 9.07 -14.14
CA ALA A 225 1.27 8.16 -14.78
C ALA A 225 2.01 8.88 -15.91
N TRP A 226 3.28 8.51 -16.13
CA TRP A 226 4.05 9.01 -17.25
C TRP A 226 3.63 8.28 -18.53
N ARG A 227 3.13 9.02 -19.53
CA ARG A 227 2.64 8.47 -20.79
C ARG A 227 3.32 9.18 -21.97
N GLY A 228 4.16 8.44 -22.68
CA GLY A 228 4.92 8.98 -23.82
C GLY A 228 5.91 10.05 -23.38
N ASP A 229 5.49 11.31 -23.29
CA ASP A 229 6.31 12.48 -23.00
C ASP A 229 5.72 13.42 -21.93
N ARG A 230 4.63 13.01 -21.27
CA ARG A 230 3.92 13.84 -20.27
C ARG A 230 3.29 13.04 -19.14
N ASN A 231 3.02 13.73 -18.04
CA ASN A 231 2.20 13.20 -16.96
C ASN A 231 0.71 13.32 -17.31
N GLU A 232 -0.01 12.22 -17.21
CA GLU A 232 -1.47 12.16 -17.40
C GLU A 232 -2.15 11.72 -16.10
N VAL A 233 -3.28 12.35 -15.78
CA VAL A 233 -4.09 11.93 -14.63
C VAL A 233 -4.67 10.54 -14.92
N VAL A 234 -4.42 9.61 -14.00
CA VAL A 234 -4.96 8.25 -14.03
C VAL A 234 -5.82 8.01 -12.80
N ASN A 235 -6.84 7.14 -12.93
CA ASN A 235 -7.70 6.80 -11.78
C ASN A 235 -8.17 8.05 -11.00
N ALA A 236 -8.65 9.07 -11.75
CA ALA A 236 -9.11 10.34 -11.19
C ALA A 236 -10.19 10.13 -10.13
N ASP A 237 -10.14 10.95 -9.09
CA ASP A 237 -11.13 10.89 -8.03
C ASP A 237 -12.53 11.29 -8.51
N ALA A 238 -13.54 10.53 -8.08
CA ALA A 238 -14.92 10.93 -8.21
C ALA A 238 -15.23 12.17 -7.33
N ALA A 239 -16.31 12.89 -7.65
CA ALA A 239 -16.75 14.06 -6.86
C ALA A 239 -16.98 13.74 -5.38
N ILE A 240 -17.39 12.50 -5.10
CA ILE A 240 -17.50 11.92 -3.76
C ILE A 240 -16.53 10.75 -3.69
N SER A 241 -15.58 10.81 -2.78
CA SER A 241 -14.74 9.66 -2.44
C SER A 241 -15.63 8.61 -1.76
N PRO A 242 -15.66 7.37 -2.26
CA PRO A 242 -16.50 6.33 -1.68
C PRO A 242 -15.90 5.78 -0.37
N ASP A 243 -16.73 5.03 0.33
CA ASP A 243 -16.30 4.18 1.45
C ASP A 243 -15.61 2.91 0.89
N LEU A 244 -14.31 2.98 0.71
CA LEU A 244 -13.52 1.89 0.13
C LEU A 244 -13.32 0.74 1.13
N PRO A 245 -13.44 -0.54 0.71
CA PRO A 245 -13.07 -1.67 1.56
C PRO A 245 -11.62 -1.61 2.06
N SER A 246 -10.72 -1.05 1.28
CA SER A 246 -9.29 -0.89 1.59
C SER A 246 -8.96 0.20 2.61
N MET A 247 -9.93 0.92 3.21
CA MET A 247 -9.69 2.07 4.09
C MET A 247 -8.59 1.85 5.12
N ALA A 248 -8.68 0.73 5.86
CA ALA A 248 -7.74 0.42 6.93
C ALA A 248 -6.36 -0.03 6.43
N ALA A 249 -6.29 -0.55 5.20
CA ALA A 249 -5.06 -0.99 4.55
C ALA A 249 -4.34 0.14 3.80
N GLY A 250 -5.10 1.09 3.19
CA GLY A 250 -4.50 2.07 2.28
C GLY A 250 -5.37 3.26 1.88
N GLY A 251 -6.58 3.42 2.45
CA GLY A 251 -7.57 4.39 1.96
C GLY A 251 -7.54 5.77 2.64
N ILE A 252 -6.57 6.07 3.50
CA ILE A 252 -6.44 7.38 4.14
C ILE A 252 -5.77 8.37 3.19
N ARG A 253 -6.21 9.63 3.26
CA ARG A 253 -5.55 10.77 2.61
C ARG A 253 -5.15 11.80 3.64
N CYS A 254 -3.95 12.30 3.52
CA CYS A 254 -3.43 13.36 4.40
C CYS A 254 -2.65 14.41 3.63
N SER A 255 -2.53 15.59 4.22
CA SER A 255 -1.65 16.66 3.75
C SER A 255 -0.23 16.48 4.30
N LEU A 256 0.73 17.19 3.71
CA LEU A 256 2.09 17.25 4.26
C LEU A 256 2.09 17.80 5.69
N ARG A 257 1.28 18.83 5.97
CA ARG A 257 1.12 19.42 7.30
C ARG A 257 0.66 18.38 8.34
N ASP A 258 -0.38 17.60 8.02
CA ASP A 258 -0.90 16.57 8.92
C ASP A 258 0.09 15.41 9.11
N MET A 259 0.75 14.95 8.03
CA MET A 259 1.77 13.91 8.13
C MET A 259 2.99 14.38 8.94
N THR A 260 3.35 15.67 8.83
CA THR A 260 4.39 16.27 9.67
C THR A 260 3.96 16.27 11.14
N ARG A 261 2.70 16.62 11.42
CA ARG A 261 2.16 16.58 12.79
C ARG A 261 2.14 15.15 13.36
N TRP A 262 1.71 14.17 12.56
CA TRP A 262 1.79 12.74 12.89
C TRP A 262 3.21 12.34 13.29
N MET A 263 4.18 12.68 12.47
CA MET A 263 5.60 12.39 12.67
C MET A 263 6.14 13.06 13.96
N GLN A 264 5.81 14.34 14.19
CA GLN A 264 6.22 15.07 15.40
C GLN A 264 5.72 14.39 16.68
N VAL A 265 4.43 13.99 16.73
CA VAL A 265 3.85 13.34 17.93
C VAL A 265 4.44 11.95 18.15
N LEU A 266 4.76 11.22 17.10
CA LEU A 266 5.44 9.93 17.22
C LEU A 266 6.85 10.08 17.80
N LEU A 267 7.60 11.10 17.39
CA LEU A 267 8.96 11.37 17.85
C LEU A 267 9.01 12.07 19.22
N ASP A 268 8.01 12.87 19.52
CA ASP A 268 7.88 13.58 20.80
C ASP A 268 6.48 13.42 21.39
N PRO A 269 6.27 12.37 22.15
CA PRO A 269 4.99 12.08 22.78
C PRO A 269 4.51 13.16 23.77
N ALA A 270 5.41 13.99 24.28
CA ALA A 270 5.05 15.08 25.19
C ALA A 270 4.18 16.16 24.50
N LEU A 271 4.14 16.18 23.16
CA LEU A 271 3.25 17.08 22.41
C LEU A 271 1.75 16.74 22.58
N VAL A 272 1.42 15.47 22.88
CA VAL A 272 0.07 14.98 23.21
C VAL A 272 0.21 13.85 24.23
N PRO A 273 0.46 14.16 25.53
CA PRO A 273 0.92 13.19 26.52
C PRO A 273 -0.02 12.00 26.75
N ASP A 274 -1.32 12.25 26.72
CA ASP A 274 -2.34 11.24 27.05
C ASP A 274 -2.88 10.49 25.82
N TRP A 275 -2.35 10.80 24.63
CA TRP A 275 -2.86 10.18 23.41
C TRP A 275 -2.51 8.70 23.34
N LEU A 276 -1.24 8.33 23.46
CA LEU A 276 -0.79 6.94 23.41
C LEU A 276 0.35 6.70 24.40
N GLY A 277 0.14 5.78 25.35
CA GLY A 277 1.08 5.44 26.40
C GLY A 277 2.37 4.81 25.87
N SER A 278 3.43 4.87 26.67
CA SER A 278 4.76 4.38 26.30
C SER A 278 4.79 2.87 25.99
N GLU A 279 3.95 2.09 26.68
CA GLU A 279 3.82 0.65 26.43
C GLU A 279 3.30 0.38 25.02
N GLN A 280 2.18 1.00 24.65
CA GLN A 280 1.57 0.80 23.34
C GLN A 280 2.47 1.29 22.22
N ARG A 281 3.19 2.42 22.39
CA ARG A 281 4.18 2.88 21.42
C ARG A 281 5.33 1.91 21.23
N ARG A 282 5.87 1.35 22.30
CA ARG A 282 6.91 0.30 22.20
C ARG A 282 6.37 -0.92 21.46
N THR A 283 5.14 -1.35 21.75
CA THR A 283 4.51 -2.48 21.09
C THR A 283 4.38 -2.26 19.58
N LEU A 284 3.95 -1.07 19.14
CA LEU A 284 3.85 -0.75 17.72
C LEU A 284 5.19 -0.90 16.98
N TRP A 285 6.30 -0.55 17.60
CA TRP A 285 7.63 -0.51 16.99
C TRP A 285 8.53 -1.68 17.38
N THR A 286 8.03 -2.63 18.15
CA THR A 286 8.73 -3.89 18.39
C THR A 286 8.72 -4.72 17.12
N LEU A 287 9.85 -5.35 16.81
CA LEU A 287 9.94 -6.31 15.72
C LEU A 287 9.19 -7.59 16.12
N HIS A 288 7.99 -7.79 15.57
CA HIS A 288 7.16 -8.96 15.85
C HIS A 288 7.31 -10.07 14.82
N MET A 289 7.58 -9.72 13.55
CA MET A 289 7.76 -10.67 12.47
C MET A 289 9.08 -10.39 11.73
N PRO A 290 10.05 -11.31 11.78
CA PRO A 290 11.29 -11.17 11.01
C PRO A 290 11.02 -11.17 9.50
N MET A 291 11.76 -10.34 8.78
CA MET A 291 11.75 -10.26 7.32
C MET A 291 13.15 -10.57 6.77
N PRO A 292 13.24 -11.13 5.56
CA PRO A 292 14.54 -11.28 4.91
C PRO A 292 15.24 -9.92 4.76
N LEU A 293 16.51 -9.85 5.15
CA LEU A 293 17.33 -8.68 4.94
C LEU A 293 17.90 -8.73 3.51
N GLY A 294 17.46 -7.81 2.66
CA GLY A 294 17.87 -7.73 1.26
C GLY A 294 19.26 -7.13 1.10
N GLU A 295 19.83 -7.31 -0.10
CA GLU A 295 21.17 -6.79 -0.42
C GLU A 295 21.21 -5.26 -0.38
N ARG A 296 20.16 -4.58 -0.87
CA ARG A 296 20.06 -3.13 -0.83
C ARG A 296 20.06 -2.58 0.60
N GLN A 297 19.34 -3.18 1.54
CA GLN A 297 19.34 -2.77 2.94
C GLN A 297 20.73 -2.96 3.56
N ARG A 298 21.46 -4.04 3.20
CA ARG A 298 22.85 -4.23 3.65
C ARG A 298 23.77 -3.14 3.09
N ARG A 299 23.67 -2.86 1.80
CA ARG A 299 24.54 -1.91 1.09
C ARG A 299 24.25 -0.45 1.46
N TRP A 300 22.97 -0.07 1.50
CA TRP A 300 22.56 1.32 1.72
C TRP A 300 22.44 1.69 3.19
N ASP A 301 21.78 0.82 3.97
CA ASP A 301 21.49 1.11 5.38
C ASP A 301 22.57 0.56 6.31
N ASN A 302 23.50 -0.27 5.82
CA ASN A 302 24.40 -1.05 6.67
C ASN A 302 23.61 -1.82 7.76
N ALA A 303 22.43 -2.34 7.38
CA ALA A 303 21.48 -2.94 8.30
C ALA A 303 21.87 -4.35 8.71
N HIS A 304 21.61 -4.68 9.98
CA HIS A 304 21.85 -5.99 10.59
C HIS A 304 20.57 -6.80 10.78
N PHE A 305 19.43 -6.13 10.89
CA PHE A 305 18.13 -6.78 11.02
C PHE A 305 17.04 -6.03 10.23
N TYR A 306 15.99 -6.77 9.88
CA TYR A 306 14.80 -6.23 9.22
C TYR A 306 13.59 -7.03 9.64
N GLY A 307 12.49 -6.37 9.96
CA GLY A 307 11.25 -7.02 10.33
C GLY A 307 10.06 -6.09 10.33
N TYR A 308 8.92 -6.61 10.77
CA TYR A 308 7.67 -5.90 10.82
C TYR A 308 7.14 -5.81 12.25
N GLY A 309 6.77 -4.61 12.66
CA GLY A 309 6.01 -4.30 13.86
C GLY A 309 4.52 -4.18 13.55
N TYR A 310 3.75 -3.50 14.37
CA TYR A 310 2.33 -3.28 14.09
C TYR A 310 2.15 -2.08 13.14
N GLY A 311 2.06 -2.37 11.85
CA GLY A 311 1.94 -1.37 10.79
C GLY A 311 3.23 -0.62 10.43
N TRP A 312 4.38 -1.12 10.86
CA TRP A 312 5.68 -0.51 10.65
C TRP A 312 6.74 -1.53 10.25
N ARG A 313 7.64 -1.14 9.36
CA ARG A 313 8.91 -1.83 9.14
C ARG A 313 9.92 -1.33 10.15
N VAL A 314 10.65 -2.25 10.76
CA VAL A 314 11.63 -1.98 11.83
C VAL A 314 12.98 -2.54 11.40
N SER A 315 14.00 -1.72 11.45
CA SER A 315 15.38 -2.08 11.07
C SER A 315 16.38 -1.19 11.81
N ASP A 316 17.64 -1.39 11.53
CA ASP A 316 18.70 -0.41 11.81
C ASP A 316 19.21 0.24 10.51
N MET A 317 19.81 1.39 10.66
CA MET A 317 20.53 2.12 9.61
C MET A 317 21.77 2.76 10.21
N ASP A 318 22.95 2.27 9.82
CA ASP A 318 24.23 2.67 10.40
C ASP A 318 24.23 2.57 11.94
N GLY A 319 23.62 1.51 12.48
CA GLY A 319 23.45 1.28 13.92
C GLY A 319 22.40 2.15 14.61
N GLN A 320 21.64 2.98 13.88
CA GLN A 320 20.52 3.77 14.41
C GLN A 320 19.22 3.02 14.21
N TRP A 321 18.34 3.02 15.20
CA TRP A 321 17.01 2.44 15.08
C TRP A 321 16.18 3.19 14.04
N LYS A 322 15.66 2.46 13.04
CA LYS A 322 14.81 2.99 11.97
C LYS A 322 13.43 2.35 12.00
N VAL A 323 12.39 3.18 12.03
CA VAL A 323 10.98 2.79 11.94
C VAL A 323 10.39 3.49 10.72
N ALA A 324 9.88 2.72 9.76
CA ALA A 324 9.45 3.31 8.49
C ALA A 324 8.26 2.56 7.88
N HIS A 325 7.53 3.23 6.99
CA HIS A 325 6.61 2.58 6.06
C HIS A 325 6.54 3.35 4.74
N THR A 326 6.24 2.62 3.67
CA THR A 326 5.98 3.18 2.34
C THR A 326 4.52 2.97 1.96
N GLY A 327 4.01 3.82 1.10
CA GLY A 327 2.69 3.66 0.50
C GLY A 327 2.79 3.73 -1.01
N THR A 328 2.10 2.82 -1.70
CA THR A 328 2.04 2.75 -3.16
C THR A 328 0.61 2.48 -3.58
N LEU A 329 0.09 3.33 -4.43
CA LEU A 329 -1.11 3.14 -5.26
C LEU A 329 -0.77 3.65 -6.66
N SER A 330 -1.48 3.19 -7.68
CA SER A 330 -1.25 3.65 -9.05
C SER A 330 -1.22 5.19 -9.13
N GLY A 331 -0.08 5.76 -9.49
CA GLY A 331 0.15 7.19 -9.60
C GLY A 331 0.24 7.97 -8.29
N MET A 332 0.34 7.31 -7.12
CA MET A 332 0.49 7.93 -5.80
C MET A 332 1.48 7.17 -4.93
N TYR A 333 2.51 7.84 -4.47
CA TYR A 333 3.55 7.26 -3.64
C TYR A 333 3.76 8.08 -2.37
N SER A 334 3.97 7.40 -1.27
CA SER A 334 4.29 8.04 0.00
C SER A 334 5.39 7.29 0.74
N SER A 335 6.11 7.96 1.60
CA SER A 335 7.08 7.36 2.50
C SER A 335 7.15 8.16 3.79
N LEU A 336 7.29 7.43 4.89
CA LEU A 336 7.58 8.01 6.20
C LEU A 336 8.64 7.17 6.87
N ALA A 337 9.69 7.80 7.37
CA ALA A 337 10.75 7.15 8.12
C ALA A 337 11.13 7.98 9.35
N LEU A 338 11.37 7.29 10.45
CA LEU A 338 11.74 7.84 11.74
C LEU A 338 13.06 7.24 12.19
N LEU A 339 13.90 8.04 12.81
CA LEU A 339 15.07 7.66 13.61
C LEU A 339 14.77 8.09 15.06
N PRO A 340 14.08 7.25 15.85
CA PRO A 340 13.54 7.66 17.15
C PRO A 340 14.61 8.15 18.12
N ASP A 341 15.78 7.49 18.18
CA ASP A 341 16.89 7.85 19.06
C ASP A 341 17.52 9.20 18.72
N ARG A 342 17.38 9.63 17.46
CA ARG A 342 17.84 10.93 16.96
C ARG A 342 16.73 11.98 16.98
N ARG A 343 15.49 11.59 17.27
CA ARG A 343 14.30 12.46 17.13
C ARG A 343 14.20 13.11 15.75
N VAL A 344 14.54 12.32 14.71
CA VAL A 344 14.50 12.73 13.30
C VAL A 344 13.40 11.97 12.58
N GLY A 345 12.71 12.65 11.69
CA GLY A 345 11.72 12.05 10.80
C GLY A 345 11.69 12.71 9.44
N VAL A 346 11.41 11.93 8.41
CA VAL A 346 11.24 12.38 7.03
C VAL A 346 9.92 11.82 6.50
N VAL A 347 9.10 12.69 5.92
CA VAL A 347 7.88 12.30 5.19
C VAL A 347 7.94 12.83 3.77
N MET A 348 7.42 12.04 2.83
CA MET A 348 7.38 12.37 1.40
C MET A 348 6.08 11.88 0.79
N LEU A 349 5.44 12.73 -0.03
CA LEU A 349 4.19 12.50 -0.74
C LEU A 349 4.37 12.87 -2.21
N ILE A 350 4.05 11.96 -3.13
CA ILE A 350 4.25 12.13 -4.58
C ILE A 350 2.94 11.75 -5.28
N ASN A 351 2.50 12.54 -6.25
CA ASN A 351 1.32 12.25 -7.06
C ASN A 351 1.65 11.82 -8.50
N GLY A 352 2.70 11.06 -8.66
CA GLY A 352 3.17 10.46 -9.91
C GLY A 352 3.81 9.10 -9.68
N GLU A 353 4.31 8.47 -10.73
CA GLU A 353 5.13 7.26 -10.64
C GLU A 353 6.49 7.64 -10.03
N GLY A 354 6.68 7.34 -8.75
CA GLY A 354 7.81 7.88 -7.98
C GLY A 354 8.47 6.86 -7.05
N GLU A 355 8.51 5.58 -7.40
CA GLU A 355 9.10 4.57 -6.53
C GLU A 355 10.60 4.79 -6.33
N ASP A 356 11.33 4.96 -7.42
CA ASP A 356 12.78 5.18 -7.39
C ASP A 356 13.14 6.54 -6.78
N ALA A 357 12.37 7.58 -7.15
CA ALA A 357 12.51 8.91 -6.55
C ALA A 357 12.34 8.88 -5.03
N ARG A 358 11.28 8.23 -4.56
CA ARG A 358 10.99 8.03 -3.14
C ARG A 358 12.13 7.31 -2.42
N ALA A 359 12.66 6.23 -3.02
CA ALA A 359 13.74 5.45 -2.45
C ALA A 359 15.05 6.25 -2.37
N ALA A 360 15.46 6.89 -3.47
CA ALA A 360 16.69 7.66 -3.57
C ALA A 360 16.70 8.89 -2.64
N LEU A 361 15.62 9.68 -2.65
CA LEU A 361 15.48 10.86 -1.79
C LEU A 361 15.43 10.46 -0.31
N MET A 362 14.64 9.45 0.06
CA MET A 362 14.57 9.01 1.46
C MET A 362 15.94 8.56 1.97
N GLN A 363 16.68 7.80 1.15
CA GLN A 363 18.02 7.34 1.50
C GLN A 363 18.98 8.52 1.70
N ALA A 364 19.05 9.44 0.75
CA ALA A 364 19.90 10.63 0.85
C ALA A 364 19.56 11.48 2.08
N MET A 365 18.26 11.65 2.39
CA MET A 365 17.83 12.42 3.56
C MET A 365 18.27 11.75 4.87
N LEU A 366 18.01 10.45 5.04
CA LEU A 366 18.34 9.74 6.29
C LEU A 366 19.85 9.66 6.52
N LYS A 367 20.65 9.46 5.46
CA LYS A 367 22.13 9.42 5.55
C LYS A 367 22.74 10.70 6.12
N ARG A 368 22.11 11.85 5.92
CA ARG A 368 22.55 13.13 6.52
C ARG A 368 22.55 13.09 8.05
N PHE A 369 21.74 12.21 8.65
CA PHE A 369 21.61 12.05 10.09
C PHE A 369 22.32 10.79 10.63
N THR A 370 22.39 9.72 9.84
CA THR A 370 23.00 8.45 10.31
C THR A 370 24.50 8.37 10.00
N ALA A 371 24.93 8.96 8.88
CA ALA A 371 26.33 8.97 8.42
C ALA A 371 26.71 10.34 7.82
N PRO A 372 26.74 11.44 8.62
CA PRO A 372 26.94 12.80 8.09
C PRO A 372 28.31 13.01 7.42
N GLY A 373 29.29 12.15 7.69
CA GLY A 373 30.59 12.15 7.02
C GLY A 373 30.64 11.40 5.68
N ASP A 374 29.55 10.70 5.31
CA ASP A 374 29.41 9.90 4.08
C ASP A 374 28.08 10.21 3.38
N THR A 375 27.77 11.48 3.20
CA THR A 375 26.57 11.91 2.49
C THR A 375 26.79 11.89 0.99
N ARG A 376 25.87 11.24 0.27
CA ARG A 376 25.86 11.16 -1.19
C ARG A 376 24.64 11.88 -1.73
N PRO A 377 24.72 12.55 -2.90
CA PRO A 377 23.56 13.10 -3.58
C PRO A 377 22.51 12.03 -3.89
N ALA A 378 21.23 12.41 -3.86
CA ALA A 378 20.13 11.49 -4.18
C ALA A 378 20.25 10.87 -5.59
N MET A 379 20.82 11.60 -6.54
CA MET A 379 21.07 11.13 -7.91
C MET A 379 22.03 9.93 -8.00
N GLU A 380 22.95 9.75 -7.05
CA GLU A 380 23.83 8.57 -7.01
C GLU A 380 23.05 7.32 -6.61
N TYR A 381 22.17 7.43 -5.60
CA TYR A 381 21.26 6.35 -5.22
C TYR A 381 20.29 6.00 -6.36
N LEU A 382 19.77 7.01 -7.06
CA LEU A 382 18.93 6.80 -8.22
C LEU A 382 19.66 6.07 -9.35
N ALA A 383 20.90 6.43 -9.63
CA ALA A 383 21.73 5.75 -10.63
C ALA A 383 22.00 4.28 -10.27
N GLU A 384 22.24 3.98 -8.99
CA GLU A 384 22.38 2.59 -8.51
C GLU A 384 21.08 1.79 -8.70
N LEU A 385 19.90 2.36 -8.42
CA LEU A 385 18.60 1.71 -8.64
C LEU A 385 18.42 1.35 -10.12
N LYS A 386 18.69 2.29 -11.01
CA LYS A 386 18.58 2.05 -12.46
C LYS A 386 19.58 0.99 -12.95
N ALA A 387 20.78 0.95 -12.37
CA ALA A 387 21.76 -0.08 -12.68
C ALA A 387 21.33 -1.47 -12.18
N ASP A 388 20.80 -1.55 -10.95
CA ASP A 388 20.26 -2.81 -10.37
C ASP A 388 19.10 -3.34 -11.23
N GLN A 389 18.15 -2.48 -11.65
CA GLN A 389 17.03 -2.83 -12.53
C GLN A 389 17.51 -3.31 -13.91
N ALA A 390 18.49 -2.63 -14.51
CA ALA A 390 19.06 -3.04 -15.78
C ALA A 390 19.76 -4.41 -15.69
N ALA A 391 20.49 -4.67 -14.60
CA ALA A 391 21.13 -5.96 -14.34
C ALA A 391 20.09 -7.08 -14.15
N GLN A 392 19.01 -6.81 -13.43
CA GLN A 392 17.90 -7.75 -13.24
C GLN A 392 17.22 -8.07 -14.58
N ALA A 393 16.89 -7.06 -15.38
CA ALA A 393 16.34 -7.25 -16.72
C ALA A 393 17.26 -8.07 -17.64
N ALA A 394 18.58 -7.88 -17.55
CA ALA A 394 19.57 -8.65 -18.31
C ALA A 394 19.69 -10.12 -17.87
N SER A 395 19.29 -10.46 -16.64
CA SER A 395 19.39 -11.83 -16.07
C SER A 395 18.31 -12.81 -16.58
N GLY A 396 17.45 -12.40 -17.52
CA GLY A 396 16.45 -13.27 -18.14
C GLY A 396 15.07 -13.28 -17.47
N HIS A 397 14.84 -12.45 -16.46
CA HIS A 397 13.52 -12.21 -15.89
C HIS A 397 12.74 -11.19 -16.73
N GLN A 398 12.72 -11.38 -18.06
CA GLN A 398 11.99 -10.48 -18.93
C GLN A 398 10.57 -10.97 -19.16
N ARG A 399 9.63 -10.05 -19.14
CA ARG A 399 8.27 -10.31 -19.59
C ARG A 399 8.29 -10.82 -21.03
N PRO A 400 7.62 -11.95 -21.35
CA PRO A 400 7.49 -12.43 -22.72
C PRO A 400 6.86 -11.36 -23.62
N ALA A 401 7.38 -11.20 -24.85
CA ALA A 401 6.80 -10.30 -25.84
C ALA A 401 5.42 -10.82 -26.29
N THR A 402 4.37 -10.04 -26.06
CA THR A 402 2.97 -10.42 -26.37
C THR A 402 2.39 -9.70 -27.57
N ALA A 403 3.16 -8.82 -28.23
CA ALA A 403 2.68 -8.02 -29.37
C ALA A 403 2.21 -8.86 -30.58
N ALA A 404 2.78 -10.05 -30.79
CA ALA A 404 2.42 -10.95 -31.89
C ALA A 404 1.17 -11.80 -31.63
N ALA A 405 0.56 -11.71 -30.42
CA ALA A 405 -0.62 -12.49 -30.08
C ALA A 405 -1.84 -12.08 -30.94
N GLN A 406 -2.60 -13.07 -31.41
CA GLN A 406 -3.76 -12.89 -32.28
C GLN A 406 -5.06 -13.14 -31.51
N PRO A 407 -6.17 -12.45 -31.83
CA PRO A 407 -7.46 -12.70 -31.20
C PRO A 407 -7.91 -14.16 -31.35
N ALA A 408 -8.27 -14.80 -30.23
CA ALA A 408 -8.84 -16.14 -30.20
C ALA A 408 -10.25 -16.12 -30.79
N ARG A 409 -10.55 -17.11 -31.64
CA ARG A 409 -11.87 -17.27 -32.27
C ARG A 409 -12.77 -18.20 -31.43
N GLY A 410 -14.07 -18.17 -31.69
CA GLY A 410 -15.01 -19.04 -30.98
C GLY A 410 -14.67 -20.54 -31.11
N ASP A 411 -14.15 -20.96 -32.26
CA ASP A 411 -13.80 -22.37 -32.51
C ASP A 411 -12.49 -22.81 -31.85
N ASP A 412 -11.68 -21.90 -31.31
CA ASP A 412 -10.38 -22.22 -30.71
C ASP A 412 -10.54 -22.83 -29.31
N LEU A 413 -11.56 -22.41 -28.53
CA LEU A 413 -11.81 -22.88 -27.15
C LEU A 413 -13.28 -23.31 -26.95
N PRO A 414 -13.91 -24.15 -27.82
CA PRO A 414 -15.36 -24.40 -27.79
C PRO A 414 -15.82 -25.08 -26.50
N ARG A 415 -14.97 -25.95 -25.92
CA ARG A 415 -15.26 -26.68 -24.69
C ARG A 415 -15.31 -25.76 -23.46
N TRP A 416 -14.49 -24.70 -23.45
CA TRP A 416 -14.31 -23.80 -22.31
C TRP A 416 -15.18 -22.55 -22.37
N GLN A 417 -15.97 -22.35 -23.43
CA GLN A 417 -16.93 -21.25 -23.46
C GLN A 417 -18.04 -21.48 -22.47
N GLY A 418 -18.40 -20.42 -21.73
CA GLY A 418 -19.47 -20.50 -20.74
C GLY A 418 -19.34 -19.49 -19.62
N ARG A 419 -20.21 -19.66 -18.64
CA ARG A 419 -20.17 -18.95 -17.36
C ARG A 419 -19.36 -19.77 -16.36
N TYR A 420 -18.68 -19.07 -15.49
CA TYR A 420 -17.79 -19.64 -14.48
C TYR A 420 -18.04 -18.99 -13.13
N SER A 421 -17.55 -19.57 -12.08
CA SER A 421 -17.46 -18.99 -10.75
C SER A 421 -16.17 -19.39 -10.06
N ASP A 422 -15.53 -18.42 -9.43
CA ASP A 422 -14.45 -18.63 -8.48
C ASP A 422 -15.00 -18.46 -7.06
N PRO A 423 -14.52 -19.22 -6.06
CA PRO A 423 -15.09 -19.20 -4.72
C PRO A 423 -15.04 -17.85 -3.99
N TRP A 424 -14.04 -17.01 -4.27
CA TRP A 424 -13.86 -15.73 -3.60
C TRP A 424 -14.02 -14.53 -4.54
N LEU A 425 -13.61 -14.64 -5.81
CA LEU A 425 -13.76 -13.55 -6.78
C LEU A 425 -15.17 -13.53 -7.40
N GLY A 426 -15.85 -14.67 -7.43
CA GLY A 426 -17.24 -14.78 -7.87
C GLY A 426 -17.43 -15.05 -9.36
N PRO A 427 -18.56 -14.59 -9.96
CA PRO A 427 -18.94 -14.93 -11.32
C PRO A 427 -18.03 -14.33 -12.39
N ALA A 428 -17.71 -15.16 -13.40
CA ALA A 428 -16.96 -14.78 -14.59
C ALA A 428 -17.55 -15.44 -15.85
N SER A 429 -17.09 -15.03 -17.02
CA SER A 429 -17.48 -15.66 -18.28
C SER A 429 -16.34 -15.66 -19.29
N LEU A 430 -16.28 -16.72 -20.11
CA LEU A 430 -15.48 -16.81 -21.31
C LEU A 430 -16.44 -17.05 -22.48
N CYS A 431 -16.75 -15.99 -23.25
CA CYS A 431 -17.79 -16.05 -24.27
C CYS A 431 -17.37 -15.34 -25.55
N PRO A 432 -17.98 -15.71 -26.71
CA PRO A 432 -17.78 -14.98 -27.96
C PRO A 432 -18.19 -13.52 -27.82
N GLY A 433 -17.35 -12.62 -28.32
CA GLY A 433 -17.61 -11.21 -28.49
C GLY A 433 -17.56 -10.82 -29.97
N LYS A 434 -17.61 -9.51 -30.26
CA LYS A 434 -17.62 -8.99 -31.63
C LYS A 434 -16.33 -9.34 -32.39
N ASP A 435 -15.18 -9.27 -31.71
CA ASP A 435 -13.85 -9.37 -32.33
C ASP A 435 -13.06 -10.58 -31.79
N GLY A 436 -13.73 -11.66 -31.34
CA GLY A 436 -13.12 -12.85 -30.79
C GLY A 436 -13.65 -13.21 -29.40
N LEU A 437 -12.96 -14.13 -28.71
CA LEU A 437 -13.33 -14.53 -27.36
C LEU A 437 -13.00 -13.43 -26.35
N ARG A 438 -13.92 -13.26 -25.38
CA ARG A 438 -13.78 -12.30 -24.29
C ARG A 438 -13.90 -13.00 -22.94
N PHE A 439 -13.03 -12.58 -22.01
CA PHE A 439 -13.12 -12.97 -20.60
C PHE A 439 -13.58 -11.78 -19.78
N SER A 440 -14.43 -12.02 -18.79
CA SER A 440 -14.90 -10.95 -17.89
C SER A 440 -15.24 -11.47 -16.50
N VAL A 441 -14.96 -10.66 -15.47
CA VAL A 441 -15.34 -10.87 -14.08
C VAL A 441 -16.45 -9.89 -13.73
N GLU A 442 -17.62 -10.39 -13.28
CA GLU A 442 -18.81 -9.53 -13.07
C GLU A 442 -18.59 -8.47 -12.00
N ARG A 443 -17.93 -8.82 -10.90
CA ARG A 443 -17.71 -7.94 -9.74
C ARG A 443 -16.53 -7.00 -9.90
N SER A 444 -15.68 -7.20 -10.91
CA SER A 444 -14.51 -6.38 -11.23
C SER A 444 -14.50 -6.00 -12.71
N PRO A 445 -15.22 -4.93 -13.10
CA PRO A 445 -15.42 -4.56 -14.51
C PRO A 445 -14.13 -4.28 -15.29
N ARG A 446 -13.05 -3.92 -14.60
CA ARG A 446 -11.73 -3.72 -15.22
C ARG A 446 -11.02 -5.03 -15.55
N LEU A 447 -11.43 -6.15 -14.95
CA LEU A 447 -11.02 -7.50 -15.34
C LEU A 447 -11.92 -8.01 -16.48
N HIS A 448 -11.98 -7.23 -17.56
CA HIS A 448 -12.63 -7.52 -18.83
C HIS A 448 -11.62 -7.32 -19.95
N GLY A 449 -11.46 -8.33 -20.83
CA GLY A 449 -10.42 -8.29 -21.84
C GLY A 449 -10.59 -9.31 -22.97
N ALA A 450 -9.78 -9.12 -24.00
CA ALA A 450 -9.68 -10.06 -25.12
C ALA A 450 -8.87 -11.29 -24.72
N VAL A 451 -9.33 -12.46 -25.16
CA VAL A 451 -8.52 -13.67 -25.16
C VAL A 451 -7.71 -13.70 -26.46
N LEU A 452 -6.42 -13.85 -26.34
CA LEU A 452 -5.50 -13.88 -27.46
C LEU A 452 -4.73 -15.21 -27.46
N GLN A 453 -4.32 -15.66 -28.64
CA GLN A 453 -3.43 -16.81 -28.82
C GLN A 453 -2.02 -16.33 -29.13
N LEU A 454 -1.05 -16.83 -28.39
CA LEU A 454 0.38 -16.66 -28.66
C LEU A 454 1.03 -18.05 -28.69
N GLN A 455 1.38 -18.52 -29.89
CA GLN A 455 1.82 -19.91 -30.10
C GLN A 455 0.75 -20.91 -29.61
N GLU A 456 1.09 -21.81 -28.69
CA GLU A 456 0.19 -22.79 -28.10
C GLU A 456 -0.47 -22.33 -26.78
N ARG A 457 -0.31 -21.06 -26.40
CA ARG A 457 -0.80 -20.53 -25.14
C ARG A 457 -1.87 -19.47 -25.33
N TRP A 458 -2.75 -19.35 -24.37
CA TRP A 458 -3.80 -18.33 -24.32
C TRP A 458 -3.42 -17.25 -23.30
N LEU A 459 -3.67 -15.98 -23.65
CA LEU A 459 -3.45 -14.85 -22.75
C LEU A 459 -4.67 -13.92 -22.71
N LEU A 460 -4.81 -13.23 -21.60
CA LEU A 460 -5.77 -12.16 -21.41
C LEU A 460 -5.08 -10.81 -21.54
N ARG A 461 -5.59 -9.99 -22.45
CA ARG A 461 -5.25 -8.57 -22.56
C ARG A 461 -6.45 -7.76 -22.09
N TRP A 462 -6.30 -7.11 -20.97
CA TRP A 462 -7.36 -6.32 -20.36
C TRP A 462 -7.60 -5.04 -21.15
N ASP A 463 -8.84 -4.56 -21.23
CA ASP A 463 -9.20 -3.38 -22.03
C ASP A 463 -8.71 -2.07 -21.43
N THR A 464 -8.56 -2.00 -20.11
CA THR A 464 -8.27 -0.76 -19.38
C THR A 464 -7.07 -0.83 -18.43
N LEU A 465 -6.41 -1.99 -18.35
CA LEU A 465 -5.18 -2.17 -17.59
C LEU A 465 -3.97 -2.15 -18.52
N GLY A 466 -2.79 -1.87 -17.97
CA GLY A 466 -1.55 -1.89 -18.71
C GLY A 466 -1.14 -3.29 -19.17
N ASP A 467 -0.17 -3.34 -20.06
CA ASP A 467 0.39 -4.62 -20.56
C ASP A 467 1.08 -5.43 -19.45
N ASP A 468 1.55 -4.77 -18.40
CA ASP A 468 2.11 -5.37 -17.19
C ASP A 468 1.11 -6.24 -16.44
N ALA A 469 -0.19 -5.94 -16.51
CA ALA A 469 -1.26 -6.69 -15.88
C ALA A 469 -1.79 -7.88 -16.71
N GLN A 470 -1.19 -8.21 -17.87
CA GLN A 470 -1.62 -9.36 -18.69
C GLN A 470 -1.45 -10.68 -17.94
N ALA A 471 -2.34 -11.64 -18.22
CA ALA A 471 -2.31 -12.96 -17.61
C ALA A 471 -2.37 -14.09 -18.65
N TRP A 472 -1.68 -15.19 -18.38
CA TRP A 472 -1.93 -16.45 -19.07
C TRP A 472 -3.27 -17.02 -18.63
N LEU A 473 -4.12 -17.38 -19.61
CA LEU A 473 -5.33 -18.15 -19.39
C LEU A 473 -4.98 -19.65 -19.59
N GLN A 474 -5.24 -20.46 -18.57
CA GLN A 474 -4.92 -21.89 -18.54
C GLN A 474 -6.19 -22.71 -18.48
N PRO A 475 -6.71 -23.23 -19.62
CA PRO A 475 -7.85 -24.13 -19.64
C PRO A 475 -7.46 -25.47 -19.00
N GLY A 476 -8.27 -25.95 -18.03
CA GLY A 476 -8.05 -27.25 -17.38
C GLY A 476 -8.54 -28.42 -18.22
N GLU A 477 -7.80 -29.53 -18.22
CA GLU A 477 -8.09 -30.75 -19.01
C GLU A 477 -9.05 -31.74 -18.35
N GLY A 478 -9.51 -31.47 -17.13
CA GLY A 478 -10.42 -32.34 -16.36
C GLY A 478 -11.77 -32.57 -17.04
N PRO A 479 -12.63 -33.47 -16.49
CA PRO A 479 -13.95 -33.79 -17.04
C PRO A 479 -14.87 -32.54 -17.08
N ALA A 480 -14.81 -31.70 -16.06
CA ALA A 480 -15.47 -30.39 -16.03
C ALA A 480 -14.48 -29.29 -16.48
N PRO A 481 -14.89 -28.37 -17.37
CA PRO A 481 -14.04 -27.25 -17.76
C PRO A 481 -13.71 -26.33 -16.57
N THR A 482 -12.43 -26.03 -16.40
CA THR A 482 -11.91 -25.05 -15.44
C THR A 482 -11.01 -24.05 -16.15
N LEU A 483 -10.81 -22.89 -15.53
CA LEU A 483 -9.88 -21.87 -16.02
C LEU A 483 -9.05 -21.37 -14.84
N ASP A 484 -7.73 -21.42 -14.99
CA ASP A 484 -6.78 -20.80 -14.06
C ASP A 484 -6.09 -19.62 -14.74
N LEU A 485 -5.63 -18.66 -13.94
CA LEU A 485 -4.87 -17.52 -14.42
C LEU A 485 -3.46 -17.52 -13.82
N ARG A 486 -2.49 -17.00 -14.59
CA ARG A 486 -1.12 -16.77 -14.11
C ARG A 486 -0.59 -15.48 -14.70
N ALA A 487 0.13 -14.70 -13.93
CA ALA A 487 0.81 -13.52 -14.42
C ALA A 487 1.76 -13.85 -15.59
N ILE A 488 1.83 -12.95 -16.58
CA ILE A 488 2.80 -13.04 -17.68
C ILE A 488 4.12 -12.38 -17.26
N ASP A 489 4.02 -11.23 -16.62
CA ASP A 489 5.15 -10.49 -16.07
C ASP A 489 5.58 -11.09 -14.74
N PRO A 490 6.83 -11.56 -14.57
CA PRO A 490 7.30 -12.08 -13.29
C PRO A 490 7.39 -11.00 -12.21
N ASP A 491 7.52 -9.73 -12.61
CA ASP A 491 7.62 -8.56 -11.73
C ASP A 491 6.29 -7.78 -11.62
N ILE A 492 5.16 -8.42 -11.96
CA ILE A 492 3.82 -7.84 -11.83
C ILE A 492 3.58 -7.32 -10.40
N ASP A 493 2.82 -6.24 -10.28
CA ASP A 493 2.34 -5.81 -8.95
C ASP A 493 1.65 -6.98 -8.24
N PHE A 494 2.12 -7.30 -7.04
CA PHE A 494 1.65 -8.47 -6.27
C PHE A 494 0.15 -8.45 -5.97
N SER A 495 -0.52 -7.30 -6.09
CA SER A 495 -1.97 -7.19 -5.93
C SER A 495 -2.76 -7.80 -7.10
N TYR A 496 -2.10 -8.14 -8.22
CA TYR A 496 -2.69 -8.99 -9.26
C TYR A 496 -2.54 -10.47 -8.90
N ASP A 497 -3.26 -10.90 -7.88
CA ASP A 497 -3.26 -12.27 -7.33
C ASP A 497 -3.98 -13.27 -8.25
N PHE A 498 -3.48 -13.41 -9.49
CA PHE A 498 -4.06 -14.34 -10.46
C PHE A 498 -3.84 -15.81 -10.11
N GLN A 499 -2.79 -16.13 -9.35
CA GLN A 499 -2.40 -17.51 -9.02
C GLN A 499 -3.36 -18.20 -8.04
N ASP A 500 -4.15 -17.44 -7.28
CA ASP A 500 -5.12 -18.00 -6.33
C ASP A 500 -6.52 -18.18 -6.95
N LEU A 501 -6.70 -17.82 -8.24
CA LEU A 501 -7.95 -17.99 -8.97
C LEU A 501 -8.11 -19.40 -9.52
N HIS A 502 -9.31 -19.96 -9.34
CA HIS A 502 -9.73 -21.24 -9.92
C HIS A 502 -11.20 -21.20 -10.32
N PHE A 503 -11.46 -20.91 -11.59
CA PHE A 503 -12.81 -20.80 -12.10
C PHE A 503 -13.36 -22.17 -12.52
N THR A 504 -14.51 -22.56 -11.97
CA THR A 504 -15.27 -23.76 -12.36
C THR A 504 -16.47 -23.35 -13.21
N ARG A 505 -16.72 -24.05 -14.32
CA ARG A 505 -17.83 -23.77 -15.24
C ARG A 505 -19.17 -24.00 -14.56
N THR A 506 -20.11 -23.03 -14.72
CA THR A 506 -21.45 -23.05 -14.11
C THR A 506 -22.58 -23.08 -15.13
N GLY A 507 -22.30 -22.86 -16.41
CA GLY A 507 -23.32 -22.87 -17.47
C GLY A 507 -22.83 -22.34 -18.81
N ASP A 508 -23.76 -22.25 -19.77
CA ASP A 508 -23.48 -21.77 -21.12
C ASP A 508 -23.44 -20.23 -21.21
N CYS A 509 -22.86 -19.71 -22.28
CA CYS A 509 -22.85 -18.29 -22.56
C CYS A 509 -24.27 -17.73 -22.73
N PRO A 510 -24.55 -16.50 -22.28
CA PRO A 510 -25.83 -15.84 -22.52
C PRO A 510 -26.16 -15.77 -24.02
N GLY A 511 -27.33 -16.22 -24.45
CA GLY A 511 -27.78 -16.18 -25.85
C GLY A 511 -27.48 -17.40 -26.70
N GLY A 512 -26.88 -18.48 -26.15
CA GLY A 512 -26.56 -19.73 -26.87
C GLY A 512 -27.78 -20.54 -27.33
N ASP A 513 -28.98 -20.26 -26.82
CA ASP A 513 -30.22 -21.02 -27.14
C ASP A 513 -30.87 -20.67 -28.51
N ARG A 514 -30.34 -19.70 -29.27
CA ARG A 514 -30.95 -19.31 -30.57
C ARG A 514 -30.38 -20.06 -31.79
N GLN A 515 -29.41 -20.93 -31.65
CA GLN A 515 -28.80 -21.68 -32.79
C GLN A 515 -29.00 -23.20 -32.76
N ARG A 516 -29.78 -23.73 -31.80
CA ARG A 516 -30.16 -25.16 -31.80
C ARG A 516 -31.64 -25.34 -32.02
N ARG A 517 -32.19 -24.76 -33.10
CA ARG A 517 -33.47 -25.17 -33.68
C ARG A 517 -33.38 -25.21 -35.19
#